data_68ef1b4c0f80f01b8fd855ca60076715
#
_entry.id   68ef1b4c0f80f01b8fd855ca60076715
#
_cell.length_a   1.000
_cell.length_b   1.000
_cell.length_c   1.000
_cell.angle_alpha   90.00
_cell.angle_beta   90.00
_cell.angle_gamma   90.00
#
_symmetry.space_group_name_H-M   'P 1'
#
loop_
_entity.id
_entity.type
_entity.pdbx_description
1 polymer ?
#
loop_
_entity_poly.entity_id
_entity_poly.type
_entity_poly.pdbx_seq_one_letter_code
_entity_poly.pdbx_strand_id
1 'polypeptide(L)'
;QPWYVSGVRLEVAKQEVEVEVRSKDTTWSCPECQGRMHIHEYAERRWRHLDSCQFKTIIVCQVPRVQCSEHGTQMVQVPWAEKQGRFTKLFERFAIAVLQACSTSAGSGLLKISWDEADGIKQRAVKRGLERKEEKVCPQIGIDEKSYGKGNKFVTIVASIEEEATIVEHVGGGKGKDGLKEYWSKFEKEELQAIEAIGMDMSSAYRQSVIDNVPDAPEKVVFDRFHIMQHVNESVNEVRREEQKELSSMGNTILTGTRMVWLYGEENVPERYSNILG
;
A
#
# COMPACT_ATOMS: atom_id res chain seq x y z
N GLN A 1 9.91 2.83 35.75
CA GLN A 1 8.57 2.86 35.15
C GLN A 1 7.54 2.44 36.18
N PRO A 2 6.38 3.10 36.27
CA PRO A 2 5.39 2.79 37.34
C PRO A 2 4.64 1.47 37.14
N TRP A 3 4.71 0.89 35.93
CA TRP A 3 3.99 -0.30 35.52
C TRP A 3 4.76 -1.58 35.84
N TYR A 4 4.05 -2.61 36.37
CA TYR A 4 4.62 -3.91 36.65
C TYR A 4 3.60 -5.04 36.38
N VAL A 5 4.07 -6.23 36.10
CA VAL A 5 3.25 -7.42 35.95
C VAL A 5 2.83 -7.89 37.34
N SER A 6 1.54 -7.91 37.60
CA SER A 6 0.97 -8.37 38.89
C SER A 6 0.58 -9.86 38.89
N GLY A 7 0.33 -10.42 37.69
CA GLY A 7 -0.06 -11.81 37.55
C GLY A 7 0.04 -12.27 36.12
N VAL A 8 0.16 -13.58 35.91
CA VAL A 8 0.07 -14.25 34.62
C VAL A 8 -0.85 -15.45 34.76
N ARG A 9 -1.82 -15.58 33.88
CA ARG A 9 -2.78 -16.69 33.85
C ARG A 9 -2.74 -17.37 32.50
N LEU A 10 -2.60 -18.70 32.49
CA LEU A 10 -2.67 -19.51 31.31
C LEU A 10 -4.08 -20.14 31.19
N GLU A 11 -4.78 -19.82 30.14
CA GLU A 11 -6.10 -20.35 29.75
C GLU A 11 -5.95 -21.35 28.61
N VAL A 12 -5.54 -22.58 28.93
CA VAL A 12 -5.23 -23.63 27.94
C VAL A 12 -6.41 -23.90 27.00
N ALA A 13 -7.63 -23.95 27.54
CA ALA A 13 -8.83 -24.20 26.76
C ALA A 13 -9.12 -23.12 25.70
N LYS A 14 -8.71 -21.86 25.95
CA LYS A 14 -8.84 -20.74 25.03
C LYS A 14 -7.59 -20.50 24.20
N GLN A 15 -6.51 -21.20 24.49
CA GLN A 15 -5.18 -20.95 23.94
C GLN A 15 -4.74 -19.48 24.15
N GLU A 16 -4.95 -18.96 25.35
CA GLU A 16 -4.64 -17.59 25.73
C GLU A 16 -3.78 -17.52 26.98
N VAL A 17 -2.87 -16.53 26.99
CA VAL A 17 -2.11 -16.10 28.18
C VAL A 17 -2.58 -14.70 28.52
N GLU A 18 -3.13 -14.52 29.71
CA GLU A 18 -3.44 -13.21 30.25
C GLU A 18 -2.30 -12.71 31.13
N VAL A 19 -1.81 -11.51 30.84
CA VAL A 19 -0.79 -10.82 31.61
C VAL A 19 -1.44 -9.61 32.29
N GLU A 20 -1.63 -9.69 33.58
CA GLU A 20 -2.15 -8.58 34.39
C GLU A 20 -1.04 -7.56 34.65
N VAL A 21 -1.32 -6.29 34.30
CA VAL A 21 -0.41 -5.16 34.57
C VAL A 21 -1.08 -4.16 35.46
N ARG A 22 -0.33 -3.68 36.45
CA ARG A 22 -0.76 -2.65 37.41
C ARG A 22 0.24 -1.51 37.49
N SER A 23 -0.23 -0.37 37.99
CA SER A 23 0.62 0.77 38.31
C SER A 23 0.87 0.86 39.80
N LYS A 24 2.05 1.36 40.17
CA LYS A 24 2.42 1.73 41.55
C LYS A 24 2.06 3.17 41.91
N ASP A 25 1.87 4.03 40.87
CA ASP A 25 1.65 5.45 41.09
C ASP A 25 0.20 5.74 41.44
N THR A 26 0.01 6.67 42.36
CA THR A 26 -1.30 7.17 42.82
C THR A 26 -1.67 8.50 42.17
N THR A 27 -0.74 9.13 41.49
CA THR A 27 -0.94 10.41 40.73
C THR A 27 -0.45 10.29 39.31
N TRP A 28 -1.19 10.88 38.39
CA TRP A 28 -0.88 10.84 36.96
C TRP A 28 -1.11 12.19 36.28
N SER A 29 -0.42 12.42 35.17
CA SER A 29 -0.64 13.61 34.37
C SER A 29 -1.83 13.43 33.42
N CYS A 30 -2.63 14.50 33.28
CA CYS A 30 -3.61 14.59 32.22
C CYS A 30 -2.90 14.49 30.86
N PRO A 31 -3.34 13.63 29.95
CA PRO A 31 -2.67 13.48 28.64
C PRO A 31 -2.75 14.74 27.75
N GLU A 32 -3.68 15.65 28.01
CA GLU A 32 -3.86 16.86 27.22
C GLU A 32 -3.06 18.06 27.78
N CYS A 33 -3.23 18.41 29.05
CA CYS A 33 -2.56 19.58 29.66
C CYS A 33 -1.32 19.25 30.52
N GLN A 34 -1.00 17.97 30.68
CA GLN A 34 0.11 17.48 31.52
C GLN A 34 -0.01 17.82 33.04
N GLY A 35 -1.10 18.41 33.47
CA GLY A 35 -1.37 18.69 34.86
C GLY A 35 -1.43 17.40 35.68
N ARG A 36 -0.76 17.37 36.85
CA ARG A 36 -0.68 16.18 37.70
C ARG A 36 -1.88 16.11 38.65
N MET A 37 -2.54 14.96 38.69
CA MET A 37 -3.81 14.75 39.40
C MET A 37 -3.84 13.40 40.08
N HIS A 38 -4.68 13.26 41.12
CA HIS A 38 -4.97 11.97 41.70
C HIS A 38 -5.85 11.12 40.78
N ILE A 39 -5.78 9.81 40.98
CA ILE A 39 -6.64 8.87 40.27
C ILE A 39 -8.08 9.09 40.76
N HIS A 40 -9.00 9.26 39.79
CA HIS A 40 -10.43 9.38 40.04
C HIS A 40 -11.11 8.01 40.06
N GLU A 41 -10.79 7.20 39.05
CA GLU A 41 -11.33 5.85 38.86
C GLU A 41 -10.39 4.99 38.01
N TYR A 42 -10.73 3.72 37.86
CA TYR A 42 -10.01 2.78 36.99
C TYR A 42 -10.95 2.25 35.92
N ALA A 43 -10.41 1.99 34.71
CA ALA A 43 -11.11 1.31 33.64
C ALA A 43 -10.30 0.10 33.17
N GLU A 44 -10.96 -1.05 33.12
CA GLU A 44 -10.32 -2.25 32.58
C GLU A 44 -10.11 -2.08 31.06
N ARG A 45 -8.90 -2.34 30.64
CA ARG A 45 -8.53 -2.39 29.24
C ARG A 45 -7.75 -3.65 28.93
N ARG A 46 -7.94 -4.16 27.71
CA ARG A 46 -7.32 -5.38 27.20
C ARG A 46 -6.66 -5.07 25.87
N TRP A 47 -5.44 -5.58 25.67
CA TRP A 47 -4.69 -5.42 24.42
C TRP A 47 -4.13 -6.74 23.96
N ARG A 48 -4.31 -7.04 22.69
CA ARG A 48 -3.61 -8.13 22.02
C ARG A 48 -2.13 -7.81 21.93
N HIS A 49 -1.29 -8.73 22.41
CA HIS A 49 0.16 -8.66 22.35
C HIS A 49 0.72 -9.78 21.44
N LEU A 50 2.03 -9.80 21.21
CA LEU A 50 2.71 -10.90 20.51
C LEU A 50 2.43 -12.23 21.22
N ASP A 51 2.27 -13.30 20.43
CA ASP A 51 2.02 -14.64 20.95
C ASP A 51 3.18 -15.13 21.84
N SER A 52 2.84 -15.78 22.93
CA SER A 52 3.79 -16.48 23.78
C SER A 52 3.59 -17.99 23.61
N CYS A 53 4.62 -18.70 23.10
CA CYS A 53 4.52 -20.14 22.84
C CYS A 53 3.28 -20.54 22.01
N GLN A 54 2.95 -19.74 20.99
CA GLN A 54 1.78 -19.88 20.11
C GLN A 54 0.41 -19.61 20.76
N PHE A 55 0.34 -19.32 22.07
CA PHE A 55 -0.85 -18.84 22.72
C PHE A 55 -1.03 -17.36 22.48
N LYS A 56 -2.26 -16.92 22.25
CA LYS A 56 -2.58 -15.49 22.17
C LYS A 56 -2.26 -14.84 23.51
N THR A 57 -1.44 -13.81 23.50
CA THR A 57 -1.15 -13.05 24.74
C THR A 57 -2.01 -11.80 24.80
N ILE A 58 -2.73 -11.66 25.92
CA ILE A 58 -3.60 -10.51 26.20
C ILE A 58 -3.04 -9.78 27.40
N ILE A 59 -2.71 -8.51 27.24
CA ILE A 59 -2.38 -7.63 28.37
C ILE A 59 -3.69 -7.09 28.94
N VAL A 60 -3.90 -7.27 30.22
CA VAL A 60 -5.07 -6.77 30.97
C VAL A 60 -4.57 -5.74 31.97
N CYS A 61 -5.17 -4.58 32.01
CA CYS A 61 -4.77 -3.53 32.94
C CYS A 61 -5.98 -2.73 33.44
N GLN A 62 -6.02 -2.46 34.73
CA GLN A 62 -6.88 -1.43 35.30
C GLN A 62 -6.20 -0.08 35.10
N VAL A 63 -6.56 0.59 33.99
CA VAL A 63 -5.93 1.87 33.61
C VAL A 63 -6.50 3.00 34.45
N PRO A 64 -5.66 3.81 35.10
CA PRO A 64 -6.12 4.97 35.85
C PRO A 64 -6.83 5.99 34.95
N ARG A 65 -7.86 6.62 35.49
CA ARG A 65 -8.50 7.80 34.89
C ARG A 65 -8.37 8.96 35.86
N VAL A 66 -8.05 10.12 35.37
CA VAL A 66 -7.89 11.36 36.13
C VAL A 66 -9.01 12.34 35.79
N GLN A 67 -9.45 13.11 36.78
CA GLN A 67 -10.43 14.17 36.58
C GLN A 67 -9.72 15.51 36.40
N CYS A 68 -9.70 16.01 35.13
CA CYS A 68 -9.13 17.30 34.81
C CYS A 68 -10.21 18.39 34.85
N SER A 69 -9.88 19.53 35.40
CA SER A 69 -10.79 20.70 35.44
C SER A 69 -11.09 21.27 34.06
N GLU A 70 -10.14 21.16 33.14
CA GLU A 70 -10.24 21.69 31.78
C GLU A 70 -10.73 20.65 30.76
N HIS A 71 -10.29 19.36 30.91
CA HIS A 71 -10.51 18.33 29.92
C HIS A 71 -11.46 17.21 30.40
N GLY A 72 -12.05 17.34 31.60
CA GLY A 72 -12.92 16.32 32.16
C GLY A 72 -12.18 15.03 32.51
N THR A 73 -12.91 13.92 32.53
CA THR A 73 -12.32 12.59 32.84
C THR A 73 -11.47 12.09 31.69
N GLN A 74 -10.17 11.96 31.91
CA GLN A 74 -9.20 11.48 30.92
C GLN A 74 -8.55 10.16 31.36
N MET A 75 -8.41 9.22 30.42
CA MET A 75 -7.68 7.98 30.64
C MET A 75 -6.18 8.21 30.48
N VAL A 76 -5.40 7.72 31.43
CA VAL A 76 -3.94 7.79 31.39
C VAL A 76 -3.41 7.01 30.18
N GLN A 77 -2.42 7.58 29.50
CA GLN A 77 -1.79 6.92 28.37
C GLN A 77 -0.84 5.81 28.85
N VAL A 78 -1.04 4.61 28.31
CA VAL A 78 -0.14 3.48 28.58
C VAL A 78 1.03 3.47 27.58
N PRO A 79 2.24 3.02 27.97
CA PRO A 79 3.40 3.09 27.08
C PRO A 79 3.36 2.04 25.97
N TRP A 80 2.64 0.95 26.13
CA TRP A 80 2.62 -0.19 25.21
C TRP A 80 1.56 -0.13 24.12
N ALA A 81 0.62 0.82 24.13
CA ALA A 81 -0.45 0.91 23.14
C ALA A 81 -0.74 2.37 22.76
N GLU A 82 -1.33 2.56 21.58
CA GLU A 82 -1.86 3.85 21.16
C GLU A 82 -3.17 4.18 21.88
N LYS A 83 -3.52 5.48 21.94
CA LYS A 83 -4.79 5.97 22.49
C LYS A 83 -5.94 5.23 21.80
N GLN A 84 -6.80 4.59 22.58
CA GLN A 84 -7.91 3.74 22.11
C GLN A 84 -7.51 2.48 21.31
N GLY A 85 -6.25 2.18 21.14
CA GLY A 85 -5.77 0.98 20.46
C GLY A 85 -6.22 -0.30 21.16
N ARG A 86 -6.44 -1.39 20.39
CA ARG A 86 -6.71 -2.75 20.87
C ARG A 86 -5.47 -3.64 20.85
N PHE A 87 -4.42 -3.16 20.24
CA PHE A 87 -3.17 -3.86 20.02
C PHE A 87 -2.02 -3.14 20.72
N THR A 88 -1.02 -3.90 21.14
CA THR A 88 0.22 -3.28 21.59
C THR A 88 1.04 -2.79 20.39
N LYS A 89 1.88 -1.78 20.59
CA LYS A 89 2.80 -1.26 19.57
C LYS A 89 3.70 -2.35 18.99
N LEU A 90 4.13 -3.31 19.80
CA LEU A 90 4.93 -4.44 19.32
C LEU A 90 4.12 -5.38 18.43
N PHE A 91 2.86 -5.67 18.79
CA PHE A 91 1.97 -6.46 17.94
C PHE A 91 1.68 -5.73 16.62
N GLU A 92 1.33 -4.43 16.64
CA GLU A 92 1.10 -3.66 15.41
C GLU A 92 2.33 -3.64 14.50
N ARG A 93 3.54 -3.48 15.07
CA ARG A 93 4.78 -3.52 14.30
C ARG A 93 4.98 -4.87 13.58
N PHE A 94 4.76 -5.96 14.29
CA PHE A 94 4.83 -7.31 13.71
C PHE A 94 3.73 -7.53 12.66
N ALA A 95 2.49 -7.10 12.96
CA ALA A 95 1.38 -7.21 12.03
C ALA A 95 1.64 -6.44 10.73
N ILE A 96 2.22 -5.24 10.80
CA ILE A 96 2.61 -4.46 9.62
C ILE A 96 3.62 -5.25 8.77
N ALA A 97 4.65 -5.86 9.36
CA ALA A 97 5.63 -6.65 8.63
C ALA A 97 4.99 -7.85 7.92
N VAL A 98 4.05 -8.56 8.58
CA VAL A 98 3.29 -9.65 7.96
C VAL A 98 2.42 -9.15 6.82
N LEU A 99 1.70 -8.03 7.02
CA LEU A 99 0.80 -7.44 6.02
C LEU A 99 1.52 -6.82 4.81
N GLN A 100 2.82 -6.53 4.93
CA GLN A 100 3.67 -6.15 3.80
C GLN A 100 4.07 -7.37 2.95
N ALA A 101 4.18 -8.56 3.57
CA ALA A 101 4.64 -9.78 2.91
C ALA A 101 3.51 -10.58 2.24
N CYS A 102 2.23 -10.34 2.59
CA CYS A 102 1.11 -11.11 2.06
C CYS A 102 -0.19 -10.28 1.98
N SER A 103 -1.23 -10.86 1.36
CA SER A 103 -2.55 -10.22 1.30
C SER A 103 -3.16 -10.02 2.69
N THR A 104 -4.04 -9.02 2.84
CA THR A 104 -4.73 -8.75 4.12
C THR A 104 -5.48 -9.98 4.64
N SER A 105 -6.10 -10.78 3.76
CA SER A 105 -6.80 -12.02 4.15
C SER A 105 -5.84 -13.09 4.68
N ALA A 106 -4.70 -13.31 4.01
CA ALA A 106 -3.70 -14.26 4.49
C ALA A 106 -3.07 -13.78 5.81
N GLY A 107 -2.73 -12.48 5.88
CA GLY A 107 -2.16 -11.87 7.09
C GLY A 107 -3.08 -11.91 8.28
N SER A 108 -4.38 -11.65 8.12
CA SER A 108 -5.35 -11.75 9.21
C SER A 108 -5.43 -13.17 9.78
N GLY A 109 -5.39 -14.19 8.92
CA GLY A 109 -5.34 -15.60 9.35
C GLY A 109 -4.07 -15.92 10.15
N LEU A 110 -2.89 -15.52 9.65
CA LEU A 110 -1.60 -15.74 10.32
C LEU A 110 -1.54 -15.04 11.70
N LEU A 111 -2.06 -13.81 11.78
CA LEU A 111 -2.09 -12.99 12.99
C LEU A 111 -3.21 -13.41 13.96
N LYS A 112 -4.12 -14.29 13.53
CA LYS A 112 -5.31 -14.72 14.30
C LYS A 112 -6.18 -13.52 14.74
N ILE A 113 -6.39 -12.56 13.83
CA ILE A 113 -7.25 -11.39 13.99
C ILE A 113 -8.28 -11.33 12.85
N SER A 114 -9.30 -10.49 12.97
CA SER A 114 -10.26 -10.30 11.88
C SER A 114 -9.64 -9.53 10.71
N TRP A 115 -10.28 -9.62 9.55
CA TRP A 115 -9.87 -8.86 8.38
C TRP A 115 -9.94 -7.35 8.64
N ASP A 116 -11.01 -6.88 9.29
CA ASP A 116 -11.19 -5.45 9.63
C ASP A 116 -10.12 -4.94 10.59
N GLU A 117 -9.70 -5.78 11.56
CA GLU A 117 -8.60 -5.44 12.46
C GLU A 117 -7.27 -5.32 11.72
N ALA A 118 -6.99 -6.26 10.81
CA ALA A 118 -5.79 -6.23 9.98
C ALA A 118 -5.78 -4.99 9.04
N ASP A 119 -6.91 -4.70 8.40
CA ASP A 119 -7.05 -3.52 7.55
C ASP A 119 -6.93 -2.22 8.35
N GLY A 120 -7.54 -2.15 9.53
CA GLY A 120 -7.41 -1.01 10.45
C GLY A 120 -5.96 -0.76 10.90
N ILE A 121 -5.15 -1.80 11.14
CA ILE A 121 -3.71 -1.67 11.42
C ILE A 121 -3.00 -1.07 10.21
N LYS A 122 -3.27 -1.59 9.02
CA LYS A 122 -2.69 -1.11 7.76
C LYS A 122 -3.02 0.36 7.50
N GLN A 123 -4.28 0.75 7.62
CA GLN A 123 -4.72 2.14 7.43
C GLN A 123 -4.01 3.10 8.40
N ARG A 124 -3.91 2.74 9.69
CA ARG A 124 -3.16 3.56 10.67
C ARG A 124 -1.68 3.65 10.34
N ALA A 125 -1.07 2.55 9.86
CA ALA A 125 0.33 2.53 9.46
C ALA A 125 0.58 3.46 8.26
N VAL A 126 -0.27 3.40 7.23
CA VAL A 126 -0.21 4.27 6.06
C VAL A 126 -0.38 5.74 6.47
N LYS A 127 -1.39 6.04 7.29
CA LYS A 127 -1.61 7.41 7.78
C LYS A 127 -0.38 7.99 8.48
N ARG A 128 0.21 7.23 9.43
CA ARG A 128 1.44 7.64 10.13
C ARG A 128 2.64 7.78 9.18
N GLY A 129 2.68 6.98 8.12
CA GLY A 129 3.69 7.07 7.06
C GLY A 129 3.56 8.38 6.28
N LEU A 130 2.35 8.69 5.84
CA LEU A 130 2.04 9.91 5.09
C LEU A 130 2.29 11.19 5.92
N GLU A 131 1.93 11.19 7.21
CA GLU A 131 2.17 12.32 8.12
C GLU A 131 3.68 12.63 8.33
N ARG A 132 4.57 11.67 8.06
CA ARG A 132 6.03 11.82 8.20
C ARG A 132 6.74 11.96 6.86
N LYS A 133 6.00 11.79 5.77
CA LYS A 133 6.56 11.89 4.43
C LYS A 133 6.83 13.35 4.11
N GLU A 134 8.05 13.64 3.69
CA GLU A 134 8.41 14.94 3.15
C GLU A 134 8.00 15.00 1.67
N GLU A 135 7.27 16.04 1.29
CA GLU A 135 6.94 16.30 -0.10
C GLU A 135 8.19 16.84 -0.79
N LYS A 136 8.66 16.12 -1.79
CA LYS A 136 9.81 16.49 -2.63
C LYS A 136 9.58 16.10 -4.08
N VAL A 137 10.13 16.87 -4.99
CA VAL A 137 10.18 16.50 -6.41
C VAL A 137 11.24 15.42 -6.59
N CYS A 138 10.87 14.29 -7.20
CA CYS A 138 11.78 13.21 -7.52
C CYS A 138 12.29 13.37 -8.95
N PRO A 139 13.61 13.21 -9.21
CA PRO A 139 14.18 13.38 -10.54
C PRO A 139 13.61 12.40 -11.58
N GLN A 140 13.31 11.19 -11.17
CA GLN A 140 12.76 10.17 -12.05
C GLN A 140 11.44 9.67 -11.48
N ILE A 141 10.37 9.80 -12.26
CA ILE A 141 9.04 9.37 -11.86
C ILE A 141 8.41 8.46 -12.91
N GLY A 142 7.58 7.53 -12.43
CA GLY A 142 6.70 6.71 -13.26
C GLY A 142 5.25 7.10 -13.05
N ILE A 143 4.46 7.17 -14.11
CA ILE A 143 3.02 7.42 -14.08
C ILE A 143 2.32 6.21 -14.70
N ASP A 144 1.41 5.60 -13.94
CA ASP A 144 0.63 4.45 -14.38
C ASP A 144 -0.80 4.50 -13.83
N GLU A 145 -1.69 3.69 -14.41
CA GLU A 145 -3.04 3.53 -13.89
C GLU A 145 -3.28 2.13 -13.35
N LYS A 146 -4.08 2.05 -12.30
CA LYS A 146 -4.49 0.78 -11.72
C LYS A 146 -5.99 0.70 -11.57
N SER A 147 -6.60 -0.34 -12.16
CA SER A 147 -7.98 -0.69 -11.86
C SER A 147 -8.08 -1.33 -10.48
N TYR A 148 -9.00 -0.86 -9.63
CA TYR A 148 -9.23 -1.40 -8.29
C TYR A 148 -10.63 -1.99 -8.09
N GLY A 149 -11.42 -2.09 -9.17
CA GLY A 149 -12.77 -2.66 -9.07
C GLY A 149 -13.44 -2.88 -10.42
N LYS A 150 -14.63 -3.48 -10.41
CA LYS A 150 -15.44 -3.64 -11.61
C LYS A 150 -16.00 -2.29 -12.07
N GLY A 151 -16.14 -2.12 -13.39
CA GLY A 151 -16.48 -0.85 -13.99
C GLY A 151 -15.27 0.10 -14.03
N ASN A 152 -15.40 1.27 -14.57
CA ASN A 152 -14.31 2.23 -14.79
C ASN A 152 -13.75 2.85 -13.49
N LYS A 153 -13.37 1.99 -12.52
CA LYS A 153 -12.77 2.39 -11.24
C LYS A 153 -11.24 2.30 -11.35
N PHE A 154 -10.62 3.44 -11.60
CA PHE A 154 -9.18 3.55 -11.73
C PHE A 154 -8.61 4.53 -10.72
N VAL A 155 -7.36 4.32 -10.37
CA VAL A 155 -6.49 5.30 -9.70
C VAL A 155 -5.29 5.54 -10.59
N THR A 156 -4.81 6.78 -10.60
CA THR A 156 -3.54 7.17 -11.18
C THR A 156 -2.48 7.10 -10.09
N ILE A 157 -1.38 6.44 -10.37
CA ILE A 157 -0.25 6.28 -9.45
C ILE A 157 0.93 7.06 -10.01
N VAL A 158 1.55 7.89 -9.17
CA VAL A 158 2.86 8.46 -9.42
C VAL A 158 3.84 7.82 -8.46
N ALA A 159 4.94 7.29 -8.98
CA ALA A 159 5.97 6.66 -8.17
C ALA A 159 7.34 7.22 -8.53
N SER A 160 8.20 7.43 -7.54
CA SER A 160 9.62 7.69 -7.76
C SER A 160 10.34 6.40 -8.15
N ILE A 161 11.27 6.52 -9.09
CA ILE A 161 12.11 5.42 -9.55
C ILE A 161 13.51 5.69 -9.02
N GLU A 162 13.91 4.96 -7.98
CA GLU A 162 15.23 5.03 -7.38
C GLU A 162 16.00 3.72 -7.69
N GLU A 163 17.32 3.71 -7.57
CA GLU A 163 18.16 2.54 -7.92
C GLU A 163 17.76 1.26 -7.16
N GLU A 164 17.38 1.38 -5.89
CA GLU A 164 17.07 0.23 -5.03
C GLU A 164 15.57 0.05 -4.75
N ALA A 165 14.73 1.04 -5.05
CA ALA A 165 13.32 1.00 -4.69
C ALA A 165 12.44 1.86 -5.60
N THR A 166 11.20 1.45 -5.76
CA THR A 166 10.13 2.28 -6.33
C THR A 166 9.18 2.67 -5.21
N ILE A 167 9.00 3.97 -4.99
CA ILE A 167 8.18 4.49 -3.89
C ILE A 167 6.96 5.19 -4.47
N VAL A 168 5.77 4.84 -3.97
CA VAL A 168 4.54 5.54 -4.36
C VAL A 168 4.52 6.94 -3.76
N GLU A 169 4.55 7.95 -4.63
CA GLU A 169 4.54 9.36 -4.26
C GLU A 169 3.12 9.92 -4.15
N HIS A 170 2.24 9.48 -5.05
CA HIS A 170 0.86 9.94 -5.11
C HIS A 170 -0.07 8.86 -5.65
N VAL A 171 -1.31 8.86 -5.14
CA VAL A 171 -2.41 8.06 -5.65
C VAL A 171 -3.61 8.99 -5.86
N GLY A 172 -3.87 9.35 -7.10
CA GLY A 172 -4.98 10.20 -7.49
C GLY A 172 -6.21 9.40 -7.89
N GLY A 173 -7.41 9.91 -7.59
CA GLY A 173 -8.65 9.30 -8.05
C GLY A 173 -8.89 9.53 -9.54
N GLY A 174 -9.39 8.50 -10.24
CA GLY A 174 -9.73 8.59 -11.67
C GLY A 174 -8.58 8.24 -12.61
N LYS A 175 -8.83 8.52 -13.89
CA LYS A 175 -7.95 8.21 -15.01
C LYS A 175 -7.56 9.51 -15.76
N GLY A 176 -6.32 9.62 -16.16
CA GLY A 176 -5.84 10.72 -16.98
C GLY A 176 -5.50 11.99 -16.19
N LYS A 177 -5.83 13.17 -16.75
CA LYS A 177 -5.44 14.48 -16.20
C LYS A 177 -5.90 14.71 -14.76
N ASP A 178 -7.10 14.27 -14.41
CA ASP A 178 -7.68 14.53 -13.08
C ASP A 178 -6.92 13.80 -11.98
N GLY A 179 -6.43 12.59 -12.25
CA GLY A 179 -5.63 11.81 -11.32
C GLY A 179 -4.27 12.43 -10.99
N LEU A 180 -3.73 13.30 -11.87
CA LEU A 180 -2.43 13.96 -11.70
C LEU A 180 -2.53 15.39 -11.17
N LYS A 181 -3.72 16.00 -11.24
CA LYS A 181 -3.91 17.42 -10.89
C LYS A 181 -3.45 17.72 -9.45
N GLU A 182 -3.83 16.89 -8.51
CA GLU A 182 -3.46 17.04 -7.10
C GLU A 182 -1.95 16.86 -6.89
N TYR A 183 -1.30 15.96 -7.65
CA TYR A 183 0.14 15.76 -7.57
C TYR A 183 0.90 17.02 -8.01
N TRP A 184 0.57 17.56 -9.19
CA TRP A 184 1.23 18.76 -9.70
C TRP A 184 0.99 19.99 -8.82
N SER A 185 -0.20 20.11 -8.18
CA SER A 185 -0.52 21.24 -7.32
C SER A 185 0.28 21.31 -6.00
N LYS A 186 1.06 20.28 -5.68
CA LYS A 186 1.95 20.25 -4.51
C LYS A 186 3.24 21.01 -4.71
N PHE A 187 3.59 21.31 -5.96
CA PHE A 187 4.90 21.83 -6.32
C PHE A 187 4.77 23.10 -7.17
N GLU A 188 5.71 24.01 -6.97
CA GLU A 188 5.85 25.16 -7.85
C GLU A 188 6.49 24.71 -9.19
N LYS A 189 6.26 25.51 -10.23
CA LYS A 189 6.73 25.15 -11.58
C LYS A 189 8.25 25.07 -11.70
N GLU A 190 8.95 25.87 -10.91
CA GLU A 190 10.39 25.89 -10.78
C GLU A 190 10.93 24.63 -10.12
N GLU A 191 10.21 24.06 -9.16
CA GLU A 191 10.58 22.81 -8.51
C GLU A 191 10.44 21.63 -9.47
N LEU A 192 9.39 21.62 -10.32
CA LEU A 192 9.15 20.59 -11.34
C LEU A 192 10.22 20.57 -12.43
N GLN A 193 11.05 21.61 -12.55
CA GLN A 193 12.24 21.62 -13.41
C GLN A 193 13.24 20.52 -13.04
N ALA A 194 13.29 20.13 -11.76
CA ALA A 194 14.19 19.09 -11.24
C ALA A 194 13.82 17.67 -11.74
N ILE A 195 12.67 17.50 -12.36
CA ILE A 195 12.32 16.22 -13.00
C ILE A 195 13.21 16.05 -14.23
N GLU A 196 13.91 14.92 -14.30
CA GLU A 196 14.81 14.55 -15.41
C GLU A 196 14.15 13.56 -16.38
N ALA A 197 13.36 12.61 -15.85
CA ALA A 197 12.67 11.61 -16.65
C ALA A 197 11.28 11.25 -16.12
N ILE A 198 10.32 11.03 -17.02
CA ILE A 198 8.95 10.64 -16.72
C ILE A 198 8.59 9.42 -17.55
N GLY A 199 8.60 8.25 -16.89
CA GLY A 199 8.12 6.99 -17.49
C GLY A 199 6.60 6.94 -17.49
N MET A 200 5.98 6.66 -18.65
CA MET A 200 4.52 6.51 -18.74
C MET A 200 4.10 5.63 -19.90
N ASP A 201 2.81 5.24 -19.91
CA ASP A 201 2.18 4.66 -21.09
C ASP A 201 2.00 5.72 -22.21
N MET A 202 1.53 5.31 -23.36
CA MET A 202 1.28 6.22 -24.50
C MET A 202 -0.07 6.98 -24.39
N SER A 203 -0.64 7.10 -23.19
CA SER A 203 -1.89 7.84 -22.95
C SER A 203 -1.74 9.32 -23.33
N SER A 204 -2.56 9.78 -24.26
CA SER A 204 -2.60 11.19 -24.66
C SER A 204 -2.98 12.11 -23.50
N ALA A 205 -3.81 11.63 -22.57
CA ALA A 205 -4.24 12.39 -21.40
C ALA A 205 -3.09 12.63 -20.41
N TYR A 206 -2.27 11.59 -20.11
CA TYR A 206 -1.09 11.73 -19.27
C TYR A 206 -0.03 12.61 -19.93
N ARG A 207 0.25 12.34 -21.20
CA ARG A 207 1.20 13.15 -21.97
C ARG A 207 0.84 14.64 -21.94
N GLN A 208 -0.44 14.98 -22.17
CA GLN A 208 -0.86 16.37 -22.14
C GLN A 208 -0.77 16.97 -20.73
N SER A 209 -1.11 16.20 -19.67
CA SER A 209 -0.97 16.66 -18.31
C SER A 209 0.48 16.98 -17.95
N VAL A 210 1.43 16.14 -18.38
CA VAL A 210 2.86 16.38 -18.18
C VAL A 210 3.33 17.62 -18.93
N ILE A 211 2.93 17.79 -20.20
CA ILE A 211 3.29 18.97 -21.00
C ILE A 211 2.76 20.27 -20.39
N ASP A 212 1.55 20.24 -19.83
CA ASP A 212 0.91 21.43 -19.24
C ASP A 212 1.62 21.87 -17.93
N ASN A 213 2.29 20.96 -17.21
CA ASN A 213 2.80 21.22 -15.86
C ASN A 213 4.33 21.18 -15.74
N VAL A 214 5.02 20.32 -16.50
CA VAL A 214 6.46 20.11 -16.35
C VAL A 214 7.23 20.89 -17.41
N PRO A 215 8.21 21.73 -17.04
CA PRO A 215 9.08 22.41 -18.00
C PRO A 215 9.88 21.39 -18.83
N ASP A 216 10.07 21.69 -20.12
CA ASP A 216 10.82 20.84 -21.07
C ASP A 216 10.30 19.40 -21.18
N ALA A 217 9.02 19.20 -20.89
CA ALA A 217 8.37 17.88 -20.85
C ALA A 217 8.63 16.97 -22.06
N PRO A 218 8.61 17.46 -23.33
CA PRO A 218 8.87 16.60 -24.49
C PRO A 218 10.21 15.88 -24.46
N GLU A 219 11.22 16.46 -23.82
CA GLU A 219 12.57 15.90 -23.72
C GLU A 219 12.71 14.92 -22.55
N LYS A 220 11.77 14.97 -21.60
CA LYS A 220 11.79 14.19 -20.35
C LYS A 220 10.87 12.96 -20.39
N VAL A 221 9.93 12.89 -21.33
CA VAL A 221 8.98 11.77 -21.43
C VAL A 221 9.62 10.54 -22.04
N VAL A 222 9.51 9.41 -21.33
CA VAL A 222 9.94 8.08 -21.76
C VAL A 222 8.72 7.16 -21.79
N PHE A 223 8.45 6.54 -22.93
CA PHE A 223 7.35 5.59 -23.02
C PHE A 223 7.76 4.20 -22.58
N ASP A 224 6.85 3.53 -21.86
CA ASP A 224 7.05 2.16 -21.40
C ASP A 224 7.17 1.21 -22.61
N ARG A 225 8.31 0.51 -22.68
CA ARG A 225 8.61 -0.48 -23.72
C ARG A 225 7.56 -1.59 -23.79
N PHE A 226 6.98 -2.00 -22.66
CA PHE A 226 5.95 -3.03 -22.64
C PHE A 226 4.73 -2.60 -23.45
N HIS A 227 4.24 -1.39 -23.26
CA HIS A 227 3.09 -0.84 -23.99
C HIS A 227 3.39 -0.63 -25.46
N ILE A 228 4.62 -0.19 -25.82
CA ILE A 228 5.06 -0.11 -27.22
C ILE A 228 5.00 -1.48 -27.89
N MET A 229 5.59 -2.50 -27.25
CA MET A 229 5.60 -3.87 -27.78
C MET A 229 4.21 -4.49 -27.85
N GLN A 230 3.32 -4.15 -26.90
CA GLN A 230 1.93 -4.58 -26.95
C GLN A 230 1.24 -4.05 -28.21
N HIS A 231 1.37 -2.78 -28.54
CA HIS A 231 0.79 -2.20 -29.77
C HIS A 231 1.39 -2.81 -31.04
N VAL A 232 2.71 -3.02 -31.09
CA VAL A 232 3.35 -3.72 -32.19
C VAL A 232 2.77 -5.12 -32.38
N ASN A 233 2.64 -5.88 -31.28
CA ASN A 233 2.08 -7.22 -31.32
C ASN A 233 0.61 -7.25 -31.73
N GLU A 234 -0.17 -6.25 -31.32
CA GLU A 234 -1.57 -6.10 -31.73
C GLU A 234 -1.65 -5.83 -33.24
N SER A 235 -0.85 -4.90 -33.78
CA SER A 235 -0.81 -4.59 -35.19
C SER A 235 -0.39 -5.79 -36.05
N VAL A 236 0.65 -6.53 -35.61
CA VAL A 236 1.06 -7.78 -36.29
C VAL A 236 -0.09 -8.80 -36.31
N ASN A 237 -0.80 -8.94 -35.17
CA ASN A 237 -1.92 -9.86 -35.11
C ASN A 237 -3.14 -9.42 -35.94
N GLU A 238 -3.37 -8.12 -36.10
CA GLU A 238 -4.41 -7.60 -36.99
C GLU A 238 -4.09 -7.97 -38.46
N VAL A 239 -2.89 -7.68 -38.94
CA VAL A 239 -2.43 -8.08 -40.30
C VAL A 239 -2.57 -9.59 -40.49
N ARG A 240 -2.07 -10.39 -39.52
CA ARG A 240 -2.22 -11.85 -39.57
C ARG A 240 -3.69 -12.28 -39.72
N ARG A 241 -4.62 -11.63 -39.05
CA ARG A 241 -6.06 -11.97 -39.08
C ARG A 241 -6.69 -11.60 -40.42
N GLU A 242 -6.30 -10.49 -41.01
CA GLU A 242 -6.74 -10.08 -42.33
C GLU A 242 -6.25 -11.07 -43.38
N GLU A 243 -4.95 -11.37 -43.41
CA GLU A 243 -4.35 -12.37 -44.29
C GLU A 243 -4.96 -13.78 -44.10
N GLN A 244 -5.21 -14.19 -42.85
CA GLN A 244 -5.87 -15.46 -42.56
C GLN A 244 -7.27 -15.53 -43.19
N LYS A 245 -8.03 -14.43 -43.14
CA LYS A 245 -9.37 -14.36 -43.72
C LYS A 245 -9.34 -14.53 -45.26
N GLU A 246 -8.39 -13.87 -45.90
CA GLU A 246 -8.18 -13.96 -47.34
C GLU A 246 -7.76 -15.37 -47.75
N LEU A 247 -6.72 -15.94 -47.14
CA LEU A 247 -6.22 -17.26 -47.40
C LEU A 247 -7.28 -18.35 -47.13
N SER A 248 -8.08 -18.21 -46.09
CA SER A 248 -9.17 -19.13 -45.78
C SER A 248 -10.25 -19.13 -46.87
N SER A 249 -10.52 -17.98 -47.52
CA SER A 249 -11.45 -17.91 -48.65
C SER A 249 -10.97 -18.68 -49.86
N MET A 250 -9.65 -18.90 -49.97
CA MET A 250 -8.98 -19.69 -51.01
C MET A 250 -8.75 -21.16 -50.56
N GLY A 251 -9.27 -21.58 -49.40
CA GLY A 251 -9.08 -22.92 -48.87
C GLY A 251 -7.74 -23.17 -48.16
N ASN A 252 -6.96 -22.15 -47.93
CA ASN A 252 -5.65 -22.20 -47.26
C ASN A 252 -5.77 -21.79 -45.77
N THR A 253 -5.35 -22.67 -44.87
CA THR A 253 -5.47 -22.47 -43.41
C THR A 253 -4.12 -22.32 -42.71
N ILE A 254 -3.04 -22.00 -43.42
CA ILE A 254 -1.66 -21.98 -42.89
C ILE A 254 -1.49 -21.03 -41.69
N LEU A 255 -2.21 -19.93 -41.63
CA LEU A 255 -2.15 -18.97 -40.53
C LEU A 255 -3.07 -19.32 -39.34
N THR A 256 -3.84 -20.42 -39.42
CA THR A 256 -4.74 -20.81 -38.36
C THR A 256 -3.95 -21.29 -37.14
N GLY A 257 -4.21 -20.70 -35.95
CA GLY A 257 -3.52 -21.06 -34.71
C GLY A 257 -2.11 -20.48 -34.54
N THR A 258 -1.62 -19.67 -35.50
CA THR A 258 -0.23 -19.17 -35.52
C THR A 258 0.00 -17.89 -34.71
N ARG A 259 -1.03 -17.37 -33.99
CA ARG A 259 -0.89 -16.09 -33.26
C ARG A 259 0.39 -15.98 -32.42
N MET A 260 0.72 -17.03 -31.68
CA MET A 260 1.86 -17.00 -30.74
C MET A 260 3.21 -17.03 -31.46
N VAL A 261 3.27 -17.57 -32.67
CA VAL A 261 4.51 -17.64 -33.45
C VAL A 261 5.06 -16.26 -33.77
N TRP A 262 4.17 -15.34 -34.10
CA TRP A 262 4.51 -13.97 -34.51
C TRP A 262 4.93 -13.05 -33.37
N LEU A 263 4.87 -13.55 -32.11
CA LEU A 263 5.30 -12.82 -30.92
C LEU A 263 6.75 -13.12 -30.52
N TYR A 264 7.41 -14.10 -31.17
CA TYR A 264 8.79 -14.45 -30.93
C TYR A 264 9.71 -13.72 -31.91
N GLY A 265 10.91 -13.32 -31.46
CA GLY A 265 12.00 -13.02 -32.37
C GLY A 265 12.44 -14.32 -33.06
N GLU A 266 12.93 -14.20 -34.29
CA GLU A 266 13.29 -15.35 -35.12
C GLU A 266 14.20 -16.35 -34.38
N GLU A 267 15.16 -15.84 -33.62
CA GLU A 267 16.11 -16.62 -32.82
C GLU A 267 15.49 -17.32 -31.61
N ASN A 268 14.28 -16.93 -31.19
CA ASN A 268 13.61 -17.45 -30.02
C ASN A 268 12.35 -18.27 -30.32
N VAL A 269 12.10 -18.57 -31.60
CA VAL A 269 10.93 -19.37 -31.97
C VAL A 269 11.07 -20.77 -31.43
N PRO A 270 10.11 -21.27 -30.59
CA PRO A 270 10.15 -22.63 -30.10
C PRO A 270 10.12 -23.67 -31.20
N GLU A 271 10.89 -24.76 -31.06
CA GLU A 271 11.05 -25.84 -32.06
C GLU A 271 9.70 -26.40 -32.56
N ARG A 272 8.68 -26.43 -31.71
CA ARG A 272 7.29 -26.83 -32.06
C ARG A 272 6.65 -25.99 -33.15
N TYR A 273 7.17 -24.79 -33.44
CA TYR A 273 6.68 -23.86 -34.46
C TYR A 273 7.59 -23.75 -35.69
N SER A 274 8.73 -24.42 -35.71
CA SER A 274 9.69 -24.34 -36.83
C SER A 274 9.07 -24.77 -38.15
N ASN A 275 8.14 -25.73 -38.14
CA ASN A 275 7.43 -26.17 -39.34
C ASN A 275 6.41 -25.17 -39.92
N ILE A 276 6.16 -24.06 -39.19
CA ILE A 276 5.21 -23.02 -39.65
C ILE A 276 5.93 -21.89 -40.35
N LEU A 277 7.20 -21.69 -40.04
CA LEU A 277 8.04 -20.61 -40.55
C LEU A 277 9.01 -21.04 -41.67
N GLY A 278 9.16 -22.36 -41.87
CA GLY A 278 10.09 -22.95 -42.86
C GLY A 278 9.51 -23.23 -44.21
#